data_3edf20f8f3de1abb42f783d2ae9d06a5
#
_entry.id   3edf20f8f3de1abb42f783d2ae9d06a5
#
_cell.length_a   1.000
_cell.length_b   1.000
_cell.length_c   1.000
_cell.angle_alpha   90.00
_cell.angle_beta   90.00
_cell.angle_gamma   90.00
#
_symmetry.space_group_name_H-M   'P 1'
#
loop_
_entity.id
_entity.type
_entity.pdbx_description
1 polymer ?
#
loop_
_entity_poly.entity_id
_entity_poly.type
_entity_poly.pdbx_seq_one_letter_code
_entity_poly.pdbx_strand_id
1 'polypeptide(L)'
;LTVKRDTETLEISLNPVKSSQDGSYKGGLWVRDSTAGIGTVTFYNPENGLFGGLGHGICDVDTNSLMPMKNGDIVPVTISGVTKGQKGAAGELRGYFSSNQAIGNLFINSDEGVYGQLDASPVEQQALPVAMKQEVKEGPAQILTTVADGEPQYYNVTIESIEYKNSSRVKNLVVLVTDEVLLEKTGGIVQGMSGSPIIQNGKIVGAVTHVFLNDPTRGYGIFAENMVENLVSMEQESVQKAS
;
A
#
# COMPACT_ATOMS: atom_id res chain seq x y z
N LEU A 1 1.34 18.89 -28.71
CA LEU A 1 0.80 18.22 -27.53
C LEU A 1 0.16 19.26 -26.64
N THR A 2 -1.06 18.98 -26.22
CA THR A 2 -1.73 19.76 -25.16
C THR A 2 -1.50 19.02 -23.84
N VAL A 3 -0.78 19.64 -22.91
CA VAL A 3 -0.39 19.08 -21.62
C VAL A 3 -1.08 19.85 -20.52
N LYS A 4 -1.81 19.18 -19.65
CA LYS A 4 -2.34 19.74 -18.42
C LYS A 4 -1.34 19.49 -17.30
N ARG A 5 -0.86 20.56 -16.67
CA ARG A 5 0.02 20.51 -15.49
C ARG A 5 -0.64 21.32 -14.39
N ASP A 6 -1.06 20.62 -13.36
CA ASP A 6 -1.89 21.20 -12.27
C ASP A 6 -3.15 21.92 -12.84
N THR A 7 -3.21 23.23 -12.71
CA THR A 7 -4.30 24.06 -13.21
C THR A 7 -4.03 24.66 -14.60
N GLU A 8 -2.81 24.53 -15.11
CA GLU A 8 -2.38 25.12 -16.38
C GLU A 8 -2.50 24.13 -17.53
N THR A 9 -2.90 24.66 -18.69
CA THR A 9 -2.87 23.93 -19.96
C THR A 9 -1.78 24.52 -20.84
N LEU A 10 -0.81 23.68 -21.19
CA LEU A 10 0.37 24.07 -21.98
C LEU A 10 0.31 23.44 -23.36
N GLU A 11 0.63 24.20 -24.39
CA GLU A 11 0.85 23.68 -25.72
C GLU A 11 2.35 23.51 -25.97
N ILE A 12 2.78 22.27 -26.21
CA ILE A 12 4.19 21.92 -26.39
C ILE A 12 4.39 21.33 -27.79
N SER A 13 5.30 21.93 -28.55
CA SER A 13 5.73 21.39 -29.84
C SER A 13 6.61 20.16 -29.62
N LEU A 14 6.24 19.04 -30.24
CA LEU A 14 7.02 17.80 -30.23
C LEU A 14 7.53 17.53 -31.66
N ASN A 15 8.85 17.40 -31.80
CA ASN A 15 9.48 17.00 -33.07
C ASN A 15 10.01 15.56 -32.95
N PRO A 16 9.29 14.55 -33.43
CA PRO A 16 9.74 13.17 -33.38
C PRO A 16 11.01 12.95 -34.20
N VAL A 17 11.95 12.19 -33.66
CA VAL A 17 13.22 11.85 -34.34
C VAL A 17 13.19 10.38 -34.77
N LYS A 18 13.64 10.11 -36.00
CA LYS A 18 13.69 8.74 -36.49
C LYS A 18 14.84 7.98 -35.80
N SER A 19 14.52 6.88 -35.15
CA SER A 19 15.48 5.99 -34.50
C SER A 19 16.35 5.30 -35.57
N SER A 20 17.66 5.31 -35.36
CA SER A 20 18.62 4.57 -36.20
C SER A 20 18.60 3.06 -35.95
N GLN A 21 18.03 2.61 -34.81
CA GLN A 21 18.02 1.21 -34.44
C GLN A 21 16.88 0.41 -35.09
N ASP A 22 15.68 0.98 -35.13
CA ASP A 22 14.47 0.30 -35.58
C ASP A 22 13.67 1.06 -36.67
N GLY A 23 14.15 2.25 -37.05
CA GLY A 23 13.52 3.09 -38.08
C GLY A 23 12.21 3.74 -37.63
N SER A 24 11.75 3.56 -36.42
CA SER A 24 10.54 4.15 -35.87
C SER A 24 10.75 5.62 -35.49
N TYR A 25 9.68 6.44 -35.52
CA TYR A 25 9.73 7.80 -34.99
C TYR A 25 9.48 7.79 -33.49
N LYS A 26 10.37 8.40 -32.70
CA LYS A 26 10.30 8.49 -31.25
C LYS A 26 10.17 9.94 -30.80
N GLY A 27 9.26 10.18 -29.89
CA GLY A 27 9.02 11.51 -29.32
C GLY A 27 10.00 11.87 -28.19
N GLY A 28 10.77 10.90 -27.68
CA GLY A 28 11.65 11.12 -26.52
C GLY A 28 10.89 11.41 -25.22
N LEU A 29 9.68 10.89 -25.12
CA LEU A 29 8.81 11.02 -23.93
C LEU A 29 8.69 9.69 -23.23
N TRP A 30 8.65 9.74 -21.90
CA TRP A 30 8.14 8.66 -21.08
C TRP A 30 6.67 8.94 -20.78
N VAL A 31 5.81 8.00 -21.15
CA VAL A 31 4.36 8.09 -20.90
C VAL A 31 3.94 6.88 -20.08
N ARG A 32 3.18 7.13 -19.02
CA ARG A 32 2.52 6.11 -18.22
C ARG A 32 1.02 6.32 -18.35
N ASP A 33 0.34 5.31 -18.79
CA ASP A 33 -1.13 5.27 -18.90
C ASP A 33 -1.76 4.40 -17.80
N SER A 34 -0.97 3.48 -17.24
CA SER A 34 -1.37 2.59 -16.16
C SER A 34 -0.18 2.22 -15.28
N THR A 35 -0.47 1.82 -14.05
CA THR A 35 0.50 1.25 -13.12
C THR A 35 -0.13 0.06 -12.42
N ALA A 36 0.68 -0.92 -12.03
CA ALA A 36 0.26 -2.06 -11.24
C ALA A 36 1.31 -2.36 -10.17
N GLY A 37 0.87 -2.91 -9.04
CA GLY A 37 1.77 -3.28 -7.95
C GLY A 37 1.10 -4.30 -7.03
N ILE A 38 1.92 -4.96 -6.22
CA ILE A 38 1.46 -5.85 -5.16
C ILE A 38 1.41 -5.08 -3.86
N GLY A 39 0.31 -5.24 -3.13
CA GLY A 39 0.13 -4.66 -1.82
C GLY A 39 -0.96 -5.39 -1.03
N THR A 40 -1.22 -4.93 0.18
CA THR A 40 -2.18 -5.57 1.08
C THR A 40 -3.36 -4.63 1.33
N VAL A 41 -4.58 -5.17 1.22
CA VAL A 41 -5.78 -4.58 1.81
C VAL A 41 -5.63 -4.72 3.33
N THR A 42 -5.53 -3.60 4.02
CA THR A 42 -5.28 -3.55 5.47
C THR A 42 -6.52 -3.96 6.27
N PHE A 43 -7.65 -3.41 5.89
CA PHE A 43 -8.95 -3.70 6.49
C PHE A 43 -10.07 -3.38 5.49
N TYR A 44 -11.21 -3.96 5.72
CA TYR A 44 -12.46 -3.62 5.04
C TYR A 44 -13.62 -3.61 6.04
N ASN A 45 -14.63 -2.81 5.74
CA ASN A 45 -15.88 -2.80 6.48
C ASN A 45 -16.86 -3.79 5.82
N PRO A 46 -17.28 -4.86 6.52
CA PRO A 46 -18.16 -5.86 5.94
C PRO A 46 -19.59 -5.36 5.66
N GLU A 47 -20.00 -4.23 6.27
CA GLU A 47 -21.35 -3.67 6.09
C GLU A 47 -21.51 -2.96 4.74
N ASN A 48 -20.47 -2.28 4.27
CA ASN A 48 -20.52 -1.48 3.06
C ASN A 48 -19.42 -1.81 2.02
N GLY A 49 -18.51 -2.75 2.34
CA GLY A 49 -17.41 -3.17 1.48
C GLY A 49 -16.28 -2.15 1.34
N LEU A 50 -16.34 -1.00 2.01
CA LEU A 50 -15.27 -0.02 1.95
C LEU A 50 -13.99 -0.56 2.58
N PHE A 51 -12.86 -0.27 1.96
CA PHE A 51 -11.56 -0.75 2.43
C PHE A 51 -10.49 0.34 2.41
N GLY A 52 -9.46 0.14 3.23
CA GLY A 52 -8.19 0.85 3.18
C GLY A 52 -7.03 -0.12 2.99
N GLY A 53 -6.03 0.30 2.23
CA GLY A 53 -4.85 -0.53 1.94
C GLY A 53 -3.57 0.27 1.80
N LEU A 54 -2.43 -0.44 1.75
CA LEU A 54 -1.06 0.04 1.60
C LEU A 54 -0.53 0.88 2.77
N GLY A 55 -1.32 1.76 3.36
CA GLY A 55 -0.89 2.70 4.41
C GLY A 55 0.04 3.82 3.90
N HIS A 56 0.23 3.93 2.60
CA HIS A 56 0.93 5.00 1.88
C HIS A 56 0.40 5.13 0.46
N GLY A 57 0.65 6.27 -0.17
CA GLY A 57 0.21 6.51 -1.55
C GLY A 57 1.00 5.72 -2.59
N ILE A 58 0.38 5.50 -3.73
CA ILE A 58 1.05 5.01 -4.94
C ILE A 58 1.69 6.21 -5.60
N CYS A 59 3.04 6.21 -5.66
CA CYS A 59 3.83 7.28 -6.23
C CYS A 59 4.51 6.85 -7.54
N ASP A 60 4.75 7.82 -8.40
CA ASP A 60 5.58 7.62 -9.58
C ASP A 60 7.03 7.34 -9.18
N VAL A 61 7.63 6.29 -9.76
CA VAL A 61 8.98 5.79 -9.37
C VAL A 61 10.08 6.78 -9.68
N ASP A 62 9.91 7.62 -10.73
CA ASP A 62 10.94 8.54 -11.20
C ASP A 62 10.87 9.90 -10.49
N THR A 63 9.64 10.36 -10.19
CA THR A 63 9.42 11.68 -9.60
C THR A 63 9.11 11.63 -8.10
N ASN A 64 8.78 10.45 -7.57
CA ASN A 64 8.29 10.24 -6.22
C ASN A 64 7.04 11.08 -5.88
N SER A 65 6.32 11.54 -6.88
CA SER A 65 5.09 12.30 -6.72
C SER A 65 3.90 11.35 -6.63
N LEU A 66 2.93 11.70 -5.80
CA LEU A 66 1.67 10.95 -5.69
C LEU A 66 1.03 10.87 -7.09
N MET A 67 0.72 9.64 -7.53
CA MET A 67 0.12 9.44 -8.85
C MET A 67 -1.33 9.92 -8.86
N PRO A 68 -1.70 10.82 -9.79
CA PRO A 68 -3.10 11.16 -9.99
C PRO A 68 -3.85 9.91 -10.47
N MET A 69 -4.91 9.57 -9.79
CA MET A 69 -5.73 8.39 -10.12
C MET A 69 -7.11 8.84 -10.61
N LYS A 70 -7.51 8.32 -11.75
CA LYS A 70 -8.88 8.49 -12.27
C LYS A 70 -9.78 7.36 -11.79
N ASN A 71 -9.28 6.15 -11.86
CA ASN A 71 -9.90 4.91 -11.41
C ASN A 71 -8.80 3.86 -11.26
N GLY A 72 -9.07 2.84 -10.47
CA GLY A 72 -8.19 1.68 -10.31
C GLY A 72 -9.00 0.45 -9.96
N ASP A 73 -8.43 -0.70 -10.22
CA ASP A 73 -9.04 -1.99 -9.94
C ASP A 73 -8.23 -2.72 -8.86
N ILE A 74 -8.93 -3.46 -8.01
CA ILE A 74 -8.35 -4.46 -7.13
C ILE A 74 -8.52 -5.82 -7.80
N VAL A 75 -7.40 -6.51 -7.98
CA VAL A 75 -7.38 -7.85 -8.57
C VAL A 75 -6.63 -8.81 -7.63
N PRO A 76 -7.07 -10.08 -7.54
CA PRO A 76 -6.39 -11.07 -6.72
C PRO A 76 -4.99 -11.38 -7.25
N VAL A 77 -4.05 -11.53 -6.32
CA VAL A 77 -2.66 -11.89 -6.61
C VAL A 77 -2.30 -13.19 -5.90
N THR A 78 -1.68 -14.12 -6.63
CA THR A 78 -1.03 -15.29 -6.04
C THR A 78 0.45 -14.98 -5.86
N ILE A 79 0.95 -15.10 -4.62
CA ILE A 79 2.38 -14.91 -4.32
C ILE A 79 3.13 -16.18 -4.70
N SER A 80 4.01 -16.09 -5.68
CA SER A 80 4.79 -17.22 -6.22
C SER A 80 6.21 -17.30 -5.67
N GLY A 81 6.65 -16.30 -4.89
CA GLY A 81 7.98 -16.30 -4.29
C GLY A 81 8.36 -14.97 -3.66
N VAL A 82 9.55 -14.94 -3.09
CA VAL A 82 10.11 -13.79 -2.41
C VAL A 82 11.55 -13.56 -2.86
N THR A 83 11.89 -12.33 -3.17
CA THR A 83 13.28 -11.87 -3.18
C THR A 83 13.60 -11.33 -1.79
N LYS A 84 14.55 -11.97 -1.08
CA LYS A 84 14.86 -11.58 0.30
C LYS A 84 15.43 -10.17 0.38
N GLY A 85 15.00 -9.43 1.40
CA GLY A 85 15.60 -8.16 1.78
C GLY A 85 17.00 -8.37 2.35
N GLN A 86 17.91 -7.44 2.01
CA GLN A 86 19.28 -7.40 2.50
C GLN A 86 19.64 -5.96 2.83
N LYS A 87 20.66 -5.77 3.66
CA LYS A 87 21.17 -4.44 3.97
C LYS A 87 21.52 -3.69 2.67
N GLY A 88 20.90 -2.56 2.44
CA GLY A 88 21.07 -1.73 1.26
C GLY A 88 20.15 -2.08 0.08
N ALA A 89 19.34 -3.14 0.18
CA ALA A 89 18.40 -3.54 -0.86
C ALA A 89 17.09 -4.04 -0.24
N ALA A 90 15.99 -3.40 -0.55
CA ALA A 90 14.68 -3.92 -0.21
C ALA A 90 14.43 -5.22 -0.99
N GLY A 91 13.87 -6.23 -0.29
CA GLY A 91 13.32 -7.40 -0.96
C GLY A 91 11.95 -7.11 -1.54
N GLU A 92 11.36 -8.10 -2.22
CA GLU A 92 10.03 -7.97 -2.80
C GLU A 92 9.26 -9.30 -2.80
N LEU A 93 7.95 -9.23 -2.64
CA LEU A 93 7.06 -10.33 -2.96
C LEU A 93 6.89 -10.40 -4.47
N ARG A 94 7.05 -11.60 -5.03
CA ARG A 94 6.79 -11.86 -6.45
C ARG A 94 5.49 -12.62 -6.57
N GLY A 95 4.65 -12.18 -7.49
CA GLY A 95 3.37 -12.79 -7.72
C GLY A 95 2.85 -12.55 -9.13
N TYR A 96 1.72 -13.15 -9.42
CA TYR A 96 0.99 -12.95 -10.67
C TYR A 96 -0.49 -12.77 -10.39
N PHE A 97 -1.16 -12.05 -11.25
CA PHE A 97 -2.62 -11.89 -11.16
C PHE A 97 -3.27 -13.25 -11.40
N SER A 98 -3.96 -13.77 -10.38
CA SER A 98 -4.64 -15.07 -10.45
C SER A 98 -5.94 -15.01 -11.26
N SER A 99 -6.46 -13.79 -11.49
CA SER A 99 -7.62 -13.50 -12.32
C SER A 99 -7.46 -12.13 -12.96
N ASN A 100 -8.04 -11.93 -14.14
CA ASN A 100 -8.20 -10.61 -14.73
C ASN A 100 -9.52 -9.95 -14.29
N GLN A 101 -10.31 -10.61 -13.47
CA GLN A 101 -11.56 -10.06 -12.95
C GLN A 101 -11.24 -9.25 -11.69
N ALA A 102 -11.62 -7.99 -11.71
CA ALA A 102 -11.57 -7.14 -10.53
C ALA A 102 -12.51 -7.68 -9.45
N ILE A 103 -12.10 -7.54 -8.21
CA ILE A 103 -12.88 -7.86 -7.01
C ILE A 103 -13.26 -6.60 -6.23
N GLY A 104 -12.97 -5.45 -6.78
CA GLY A 104 -13.27 -4.15 -6.21
C GLY A 104 -12.63 -3.02 -6.99
N ASN A 105 -12.97 -1.80 -6.60
CA ASN A 105 -12.54 -0.58 -7.26
C ASN A 105 -11.80 0.33 -6.27
N LEU A 106 -10.75 0.98 -6.76
CA LEU A 106 -10.05 2.07 -6.07
C LEU A 106 -10.69 3.41 -6.45
N PHE A 107 -10.94 4.24 -5.45
CA PHE A 107 -11.52 5.59 -5.64
C PHE A 107 -10.51 6.68 -5.29
N ILE A 108 -9.64 6.44 -4.32
CA ILE A 108 -8.68 7.43 -3.82
C ILE A 108 -7.28 6.81 -3.70
N ASN A 109 -6.31 7.57 -4.18
CA ASN A 109 -4.90 7.42 -3.87
C ASN A 109 -4.46 8.66 -3.08
N SER A 110 -4.15 8.50 -1.81
CA SER A 110 -3.71 9.56 -0.89
C SER A 110 -2.36 9.24 -0.28
N ASP A 111 -1.72 10.20 0.37
CA ASP A 111 -0.44 9.98 1.06
C ASP A 111 -0.53 8.88 2.14
N GLU A 112 -1.71 8.63 2.69
CA GLU A 112 -1.95 7.71 3.81
C GLU A 112 -2.51 6.36 3.37
N GLY A 113 -2.60 6.12 2.08
CA GLY A 113 -3.06 4.84 1.54
C GLY A 113 -3.97 4.95 0.33
N VAL A 114 -4.45 3.80 -0.08
CA VAL A 114 -5.46 3.67 -1.14
C VAL A 114 -6.77 3.22 -0.54
N TYR A 115 -7.87 3.76 -1.07
CA TYR A 115 -9.22 3.50 -0.56
C TYR A 115 -10.18 3.21 -1.70
N GLY A 116 -11.14 2.36 -1.41
CA GLY A 116 -12.11 1.94 -2.41
C GLY A 116 -13.17 1.03 -1.83
N GLN A 117 -13.80 0.24 -2.70
CA GLN A 117 -14.85 -0.68 -2.32
C GLN A 117 -14.59 -2.05 -2.94
N LEU A 118 -14.72 -3.11 -2.16
CA LEU A 118 -14.71 -4.49 -2.60
C LEU A 118 -16.13 -4.95 -2.93
N ASP A 119 -16.26 -5.76 -3.97
CA ASP A 119 -17.56 -6.32 -4.40
C ASP A 119 -18.08 -7.39 -3.44
N ALA A 120 -17.15 -8.09 -2.77
CA ALA A 120 -17.44 -9.09 -1.75
C ALA A 120 -16.30 -9.18 -0.74
N SER A 121 -16.57 -9.74 0.43
CA SER A 121 -15.52 -10.03 1.42
C SER A 121 -14.52 -11.03 0.84
N PRO A 122 -13.22 -10.68 0.77
CA PRO A 122 -12.20 -11.57 0.21
C PRO A 122 -11.87 -12.75 1.12
N VAL A 123 -12.17 -12.66 2.41
CA VAL A 123 -11.89 -13.67 3.44
C VAL A 123 -12.97 -13.65 4.54
N GLU A 124 -13.33 -14.84 5.01
CA GLU A 124 -14.16 -14.98 6.22
C GLU A 124 -13.25 -14.88 7.45
N GLN A 125 -13.11 -13.70 8.00
CA GLN A 125 -12.37 -13.47 9.24
C GLN A 125 -13.26 -12.76 10.25
N GLN A 126 -12.97 -13.00 11.54
CA GLN A 126 -13.63 -12.27 12.61
C GLN A 126 -13.25 -10.79 12.56
N ALA A 127 -14.23 -9.91 12.62
CA ALA A 127 -13.99 -8.47 12.70
C ALA A 127 -13.22 -8.12 13.97
N LEU A 128 -12.15 -7.33 13.81
CA LEU A 128 -11.35 -6.80 14.90
C LEU A 128 -11.65 -5.31 15.08
N PRO A 129 -11.72 -4.81 16.32
CA PRO A 129 -11.85 -3.38 16.56
C PRO A 129 -10.58 -2.65 16.15
N VAL A 130 -10.72 -1.40 15.69
CA VAL A 130 -9.61 -0.49 15.44
C VAL A 130 -9.23 0.20 16.74
N ALA A 131 -7.93 0.25 17.04
CA ALA A 131 -7.42 0.97 18.20
C ALA A 131 -7.29 2.46 17.91
N MET A 132 -7.60 3.28 18.91
CA MET A 132 -7.21 4.69 18.90
C MET A 132 -5.70 4.82 19.15
N LYS A 133 -5.07 5.89 18.66
CA LYS A 133 -3.61 6.15 18.80
C LYS A 133 -3.09 5.96 20.22
N GLN A 134 -3.86 6.44 21.23
CA GLN A 134 -3.49 6.40 22.65
C GLN A 134 -3.47 4.97 23.22
N GLU A 135 -4.13 4.02 22.57
CA GLU A 135 -4.19 2.64 23.01
C GLU A 135 -2.97 1.82 22.54
N VAL A 136 -2.28 2.31 21.50
CA VAL A 136 -1.08 1.66 20.96
C VAL A 136 0.06 1.78 21.93
N LYS A 137 0.79 0.68 22.17
CA LYS A 137 1.93 0.61 23.10
C LYS A 137 3.15 0.03 22.42
N GLU A 138 4.32 0.46 22.86
CA GLU A 138 5.57 -0.24 22.57
C GLU A 138 5.51 -1.65 23.13
N GLY A 139 6.11 -2.62 22.42
CA GLY A 139 6.12 -4.02 22.83
C GLY A 139 5.56 -4.98 21.79
N PRO A 140 5.23 -6.21 22.21
CA PRO A 140 4.83 -7.29 21.31
C PRO A 140 3.54 -6.94 20.51
N ALA A 141 3.57 -7.31 19.25
CA ALA A 141 2.45 -7.22 18.30
C ALA A 141 2.60 -8.31 17.23
N GLN A 142 1.68 -8.38 16.31
CA GLN A 142 1.73 -9.28 15.17
C GLN A 142 1.40 -8.52 13.88
N ILE A 143 1.94 -8.96 12.75
CA ILE A 143 1.49 -8.55 11.44
C ILE A 143 0.81 -9.73 10.75
N LEU A 144 -0.25 -9.45 9.99
CA LEU A 144 -0.93 -10.43 9.17
C LEU A 144 -0.52 -10.20 7.71
N THR A 145 0.13 -11.18 7.10
CA THR A 145 0.63 -11.03 5.72
C THR A 145 0.76 -12.37 5.02
N THR A 146 0.72 -12.35 3.68
CA THR A 146 0.96 -13.52 2.83
C THR A 146 2.36 -13.39 2.21
N VAL A 147 3.24 -14.34 2.47
CA VAL A 147 4.64 -14.32 1.96
C VAL A 147 5.00 -15.51 1.07
N ALA A 148 4.05 -16.44 0.88
CA ALA A 148 4.18 -17.61 0.01
C ALA A 148 2.79 -18.02 -0.45
N ASP A 149 2.70 -19.02 -1.34
CA ASP A 149 1.41 -19.60 -1.70
C ASP A 149 0.63 -19.99 -0.45
N GLY A 150 -0.59 -19.50 -0.32
CA GLY A 150 -1.48 -19.86 0.76
C GLY A 150 -2.18 -18.65 1.39
N GLU A 151 -2.73 -18.92 2.56
CA GLU A 151 -3.51 -17.97 3.35
C GLU A 151 -2.60 -16.98 4.11
N PRO A 152 -3.10 -15.77 4.41
CA PRO A 152 -2.43 -14.84 5.29
C PRO A 152 -2.11 -15.47 6.65
N GLN A 153 -0.92 -15.22 7.16
CA GLN A 153 -0.45 -15.76 8.45
C GLN A 153 0.00 -14.63 9.38
N TYR A 154 -0.18 -14.87 10.68
CA TYR A 154 0.30 -13.99 11.72
C TYR A 154 1.79 -14.23 11.98
N TYR A 155 2.58 -13.16 11.97
CA TYR A 155 4.00 -13.17 12.30
C TYR A 155 4.29 -12.20 13.44
N ASN A 156 5.14 -12.62 14.36
CA ASN A 156 5.48 -11.84 15.54
C ASN A 156 6.38 -10.66 15.17
N VAL A 157 6.03 -9.51 15.72
CA VAL A 157 6.82 -8.26 15.61
C VAL A 157 6.85 -7.56 16.96
N THR A 158 7.72 -6.56 17.08
CA THR A 158 7.76 -5.64 18.22
C THR A 158 7.56 -4.22 17.71
N ILE A 159 6.64 -3.46 18.29
CA ILE A 159 6.59 -2.01 18.13
C ILE A 159 7.70 -1.43 19.00
N GLU A 160 8.79 -0.95 18.37
CA GLU A 160 9.97 -0.43 19.07
C GLU A 160 9.79 1.02 19.52
N SER A 161 9.08 1.82 18.72
CA SER A 161 8.80 3.21 19.05
C SER A 161 7.53 3.72 18.42
N ILE A 162 6.96 4.75 19.04
CA ILE A 162 5.70 5.40 18.62
C ILE A 162 5.94 6.90 18.54
N GLU A 163 5.65 7.48 17.37
CA GLU A 163 5.76 8.92 17.13
C GLU A 163 4.38 9.53 16.84
N TYR A 164 3.77 10.12 17.86
CA TYR A 164 2.42 10.69 17.78
C TYR A 164 2.36 12.02 17.02
N LYS A 165 3.48 12.75 16.96
CA LYS A 165 3.56 14.11 16.39
C LYS A 165 4.37 14.17 15.09
N ASN A 166 4.59 13.03 14.44
CA ASN A 166 5.34 13.00 13.20
C ASN A 166 4.61 13.83 12.13
N SER A 167 5.35 14.70 11.44
CA SER A 167 4.84 15.43 10.28
C SER A 167 4.45 14.49 9.13
N SER A 168 5.10 13.31 9.06
CA SER A 168 4.70 12.23 8.16
C SER A 168 3.69 11.33 8.84
N ARG A 169 2.43 11.41 8.45
CA ARG A 169 1.35 10.61 9.03
C ARG A 169 1.48 9.10 8.76
N VAL A 170 2.41 8.68 7.89
CA VAL A 170 2.65 7.29 7.49
C VAL A 170 3.87 6.63 8.15
N LYS A 171 4.56 7.35 9.06
CA LYS A 171 5.76 6.88 9.77
C LYS A 171 5.62 7.05 11.28
N ASN A 172 4.50 6.62 11.82
CA ASN A 172 4.16 6.78 13.24
C ASN A 172 4.72 5.68 14.14
N LEU A 173 4.92 4.51 13.59
CA LEU A 173 5.40 3.32 14.31
C LEU A 173 6.72 2.87 13.70
N VAL A 174 7.64 2.42 14.55
CA VAL A 174 8.79 1.61 14.14
C VAL A 174 8.52 0.17 14.56
N VAL A 175 8.55 -0.73 13.61
CA VAL A 175 8.22 -2.15 13.80
C VAL A 175 9.47 -2.98 13.50
N LEU A 176 9.85 -3.84 14.46
CA LEU A 176 10.90 -4.84 14.31
C LEU A 176 10.27 -6.22 14.10
N VAL A 177 10.65 -6.91 13.04
CA VAL A 177 10.29 -8.32 12.83
C VAL A 177 11.09 -9.20 13.80
N THR A 178 10.38 -9.96 14.62
CA THR A 178 10.98 -10.90 15.60
C THR A 178 10.65 -12.35 15.28
N ASP A 179 9.82 -12.59 14.29
CA ASP A 179 9.43 -13.93 13.85
C ASP A 179 10.53 -14.59 13.01
N GLU A 180 11.06 -15.69 13.51
CA GLU A 180 12.17 -16.41 12.86
C GLU A 180 11.77 -16.97 11.49
N VAL A 181 10.53 -17.44 11.34
CA VAL A 181 10.03 -18.00 10.07
C VAL A 181 9.92 -16.91 9.01
N LEU A 182 9.41 -15.74 9.39
CA LEU A 182 9.34 -14.60 8.48
C LEU A 182 10.74 -14.13 8.09
N LEU A 183 11.66 -13.98 9.07
CA LEU A 183 13.05 -13.59 8.81
C LEU A 183 13.76 -14.58 7.89
N GLU A 184 13.55 -15.88 8.10
CA GLU A 184 14.13 -16.91 7.23
C GLU A 184 13.57 -16.79 5.80
N LYS A 185 12.28 -16.55 5.62
CA LYS A 185 11.64 -16.47 4.30
C LYS A 185 11.98 -15.19 3.55
N THR A 186 11.92 -14.05 4.22
CA THR A 186 11.93 -12.71 3.59
C THR A 186 13.16 -11.87 3.92
N GLY A 187 13.90 -12.20 4.97
CA GLY A 187 14.98 -11.36 5.51
C GLY A 187 14.46 -10.12 6.27
N GLY A 188 13.15 -9.98 6.45
CA GLY A 188 12.49 -8.87 7.12
C GLY A 188 11.27 -8.37 6.36
N ILE A 189 10.99 -7.06 6.44
CA ILE A 189 9.91 -6.42 5.68
C ILE A 189 10.36 -6.24 4.23
N VAL A 190 9.51 -6.64 3.29
CA VAL A 190 9.80 -6.57 1.86
C VAL A 190 8.69 -5.81 1.12
N GLN A 191 8.97 -5.32 -0.08
CA GLN A 191 7.97 -4.69 -0.95
C GLN A 191 6.84 -5.68 -1.24
N GLY A 192 5.61 -5.19 -1.24
CA GLY A 192 4.38 -5.98 -1.30
C GLY A 192 3.76 -6.26 0.08
N MET A 193 4.51 -6.14 1.19
CA MET A 193 3.96 -6.22 2.55
C MET A 193 3.33 -4.89 3.01
N SER A 194 3.45 -3.82 2.26
CA SER A 194 2.78 -2.54 2.56
C SER A 194 1.27 -2.76 2.69
N GLY A 195 0.69 -2.23 3.76
CA GLY A 195 -0.70 -2.45 4.13
C GLY A 195 -0.92 -3.66 5.05
N SER A 196 0.07 -4.52 5.30
CA SER A 196 -0.09 -5.62 6.26
C SER A 196 -0.54 -5.07 7.62
N PRO A 197 -1.74 -5.45 8.13
CA PRO A 197 -2.25 -4.91 9.37
C PRO A 197 -1.37 -5.33 10.54
N ILE A 198 -1.13 -4.37 11.45
CA ILE A 198 -0.45 -4.58 12.72
C ILE A 198 -1.52 -4.79 13.78
N ILE A 199 -1.44 -5.91 14.49
CA ILE A 199 -2.42 -6.30 15.50
C ILE A 199 -1.74 -6.37 16.86
N GLN A 200 -2.34 -5.69 17.84
CA GLN A 200 -1.89 -5.70 19.23
C GLN A 200 -3.12 -5.83 20.15
N ASN A 201 -3.07 -6.75 21.08
CA ASN A 201 -4.15 -7.00 22.07
C ASN A 201 -5.54 -7.22 21.40
N GLY A 202 -5.58 -7.90 20.26
CA GLY A 202 -6.81 -8.19 19.53
C GLY A 202 -7.42 -7.00 18.79
N LYS A 203 -6.67 -5.91 18.60
CA LYS A 203 -7.10 -4.73 17.84
C LYS A 203 -6.17 -4.45 16.66
N ILE A 204 -6.71 -3.90 15.58
CA ILE A 204 -5.90 -3.35 14.49
C ILE A 204 -5.35 -2.00 14.96
N VAL A 205 -4.04 -1.90 15.16
CA VAL A 205 -3.36 -0.70 15.66
C VAL A 205 -2.73 0.12 14.55
N GLY A 206 -2.45 -0.49 13.41
CA GLY A 206 -1.78 0.15 12.28
C GLY A 206 -1.59 -0.76 11.09
N ALA A 207 -0.79 -0.30 10.15
CA ALA A 207 -0.34 -1.06 9.00
C ALA A 207 1.14 -0.80 8.71
N VAL A 208 1.84 -1.83 8.21
CA VAL A 208 3.22 -1.69 7.72
C VAL A 208 3.22 -0.79 6.49
N THR A 209 4.15 0.16 6.40
CA THR A 209 4.25 1.08 5.27
C THR A 209 5.56 0.98 4.50
N HIS A 210 6.69 1.23 5.12
CA HIS A 210 7.99 1.29 4.46
C HIS A 210 9.04 0.47 5.21
N VAL A 211 9.92 -0.19 4.46
CA VAL A 211 11.07 -0.91 5.01
C VAL A 211 12.26 0.03 5.21
N PHE A 212 13.10 -0.24 6.20
CA PHE A 212 14.40 0.42 6.35
C PHE A 212 15.41 -0.23 5.42
N LEU A 213 15.93 0.52 4.44
CA LEU A 213 16.89 -0.02 3.48
C LEU A 213 18.18 -0.54 4.14
N ASN A 214 18.63 0.11 5.22
CA ASN A 214 19.84 -0.28 5.94
C ASN A 214 19.64 -1.42 6.93
N ASP A 215 18.38 -1.74 7.27
CA ASP A 215 18.02 -2.82 8.18
C ASP A 215 16.61 -3.34 7.85
N PRO A 216 16.45 -4.28 6.92
CA PRO A 216 15.16 -4.78 6.50
C PRO A 216 14.35 -5.48 7.61
N THR A 217 14.98 -5.83 8.73
CA THR A 217 14.24 -6.37 9.89
C THR A 217 13.33 -5.33 10.52
N ARG A 218 13.52 -4.05 10.18
CA ARG A 218 12.73 -2.90 10.65
C ARG A 218 11.99 -2.20 9.53
N GLY A 219 10.90 -1.57 9.90
CA GLY A 219 10.14 -0.70 9.01
C GLY A 219 9.24 0.26 9.75
N TYR A 220 8.65 1.14 9.00
CA TYR A 220 7.64 2.06 9.50
C TYR A 220 6.24 1.46 9.42
N GLY A 221 5.35 1.99 10.27
CA GLY A 221 3.92 1.77 10.20
C GLY A 221 3.14 3.07 10.42
N ILE A 222 1.94 3.08 9.87
CA ILE A 222 0.92 4.11 10.06
C ILE A 222 -0.05 3.67 11.16
N PHE A 223 -0.64 4.59 11.92
CA PHE A 223 -1.77 4.28 12.79
C PHE A 223 -3.01 3.89 11.96
N ALA A 224 -3.72 2.86 12.39
CA ALA A 224 -4.99 2.48 11.78
C ALA A 224 -6.03 3.62 11.83
N GLU A 225 -6.05 4.40 12.92
CA GLU A 225 -6.91 5.57 13.08
C GLU A 225 -6.71 6.59 11.95
N ASN A 226 -5.46 6.86 11.51
CA ASN A 226 -5.20 7.75 10.39
C ASN A 226 -5.83 7.26 9.09
N MET A 227 -5.77 5.94 8.85
CA MET A 227 -6.38 5.34 7.66
C MET A 227 -7.90 5.37 7.72
N VAL A 228 -8.50 5.12 8.89
CA VAL A 228 -9.96 5.16 9.09
C VAL A 228 -10.51 6.58 8.95
N GLU A 229 -9.79 7.60 9.41
CA GLU A 229 -10.16 9.01 9.22
C GLU A 229 -10.40 9.35 7.73
N ASN A 230 -9.53 8.85 6.85
CA ASN A 230 -9.71 9.02 5.39
C ASN A 230 -10.96 8.30 4.87
N LEU A 231 -11.22 7.08 5.35
CA LEU A 231 -12.40 6.32 4.93
C LEU A 231 -13.70 7.03 5.32
N VAL A 232 -13.79 7.54 6.55
CA VAL A 232 -14.95 8.29 7.04
C VAL A 232 -15.17 9.58 6.25
N SER A 233 -14.09 10.27 5.89
CA SER A 233 -14.18 11.48 5.05
C SER A 233 -14.77 11.17 3.67
N MET A 234 -14.44 10.03 3.08
CA MET A 234 -15.03 9.58 1.80
C MET A 234 -16.54 9.32 1.90
N GLU A 235 -16.99 8.67 2.97
CA GLU A 235 -18.43 8.42 3.18
C GLU A 235 -19.21 9.73 3.24
N GLN A 236 -18.68 10.73 3.94
CA GLN A 236 -19.31 12.04 4.06
C GLN A 236 -19.39 12.79 2.71
N GLU A 237 -18.33 12.75 1.91
CA GLU A 237 -18.33 13.38 0.57
C GLU A 237 -19.29 12.69 -0.41
N SER A 238 -19.42 11.37 -0.32
CA SER A 238 -20.33 10.62 -1.18
C SER A 238 -21.80 10.93 -0.87
N VAL A 239 -22.14 11.10 0.39
CA VAL A 239 -23.48 11.50 0.84
C VAL A 239 -23.83 12.93 0.41
N GLN A 240 -22.86 13.86 0.48
CA GLN A 240 -23.08 15.24 0.04
C GLN A 240 -23.25 15.40 -1.48
N LYS A 241 -22.63 14.52 -2.28
CA LYS A 241 -22.80 14.54 -3.75
C LYS A 241 -24.09 13.87 -4.23
N ALA A 242 -24.75 13.08 -3.37
CA ALA A 242 -26.00 12.38 -3.66
C ALA A 242 -27.26 13.15 -3.20
N SER A 243 -27.10 14.23 -2.45
CA SER A 243 -28.16 15.15 -1.99
C SER A 243 -28.18 16.47 -2.78
#